data_1183f70655287d3d5b24891453752799
#
_entry.id   1183f70655287d3d5b24891453752799
#
_cell.length_a   1.000
_cell.length_b   1.000
_cell.length_c   1.000
_cell.angle_alpha   90.00
_cell.angle_beta   90.00
_cell.angle_gamma   90.00
#
_symmetry.space_group_name_H-M   'P 1'
#
loop_
_entity.id
_entity.type
_entity.pdbx_description
1 polymer ?
#
loop_
_entity_poly.entity_id
_entity_poly.type
_entity_poly.pdbx_seq_one_letter_code
_entity_poly.pdbx_strand_id
1 'polypeptide(L)'
;MNFIDTHCHLLLKQFDEDRQEIMKKVNEELDLLIEIGINVESSKSVADFVKDEGKIFGAVGIHPSESLGLKETDLDEIKELAGNPKIVAIGEIGLDFYWETNKQDQYKSLDAQLDIAEEMGLPVVFHIRDAYEEAYNFLQKKGLPARKGVVHCFSSDWETAQKFLDLGLYLGFDGPITYPKNNKLREVVEKTPLERILPETDSPFLPPVPYRGKRNNPTYVKYVYEKISEIKGIDVETLKEITKSNVEKLFFNKG
;
A
#
# COMPACT_ATOMS: atom_id res chain seq x y z
N MET A 1 17.32 10.77 -9.71
CA MET A 1 16.72 9.92 -8.67
C MET A 1 15.83 8.90 -9.33
N ASN A 2 15.85 7.63 -8.89
CA ASN A 2 14.96 6.59 -9.43
C ASN A 2 13.55 6.69 -8.86
N PHE A 3 12.64 5.82 -9.29
CA PHE A 3 11.28 5.78 -8.81
C PHE A 3 11.17 5.04 -7.47
N ILE A 4 10.05 5.21 -6.78
CA ILE A 4 9.67 4.45 -5.59
C ILE A 4 8.32 3.80 -5.87
N ASP A 5 8.19 2.50 -5.56
CA ASP A 5 6.93 1.77 -5.57
C ASP A 5 6.56 1.39 -4.14
N THR A 6 5.49 1.99 -3.62
CA THR A 6 5.11 1.83 -2.21
C THR A 6 4.21 0.64 -1.94
N HIS A 7 3.81 -0.12 -2.97
CA HIS A 7 2.94 -1.29 -2.81
C HIS A 7 3.04 -2.25 -3.99
N CYS A 8 3.59 -3.43 -3.76
CA CYS A 8 3.57 -4.52 -4.73
C CYS A 8 3.55 -5.90 -4.06
N HIS A 9 3.27 -6.94 -4.86
CA HIS A 9 3.25 -8.34 -4.46
C HIS A 9 4.15 -9.18 -5.37
N LEU A 10 5.44 -8.88 -5.36
CA LEU A 10 6.43 -9.53 -6.22
C LEU A 10 6.64 -11.02 -5.91
N LEU A 11 6.30 -11.44 -4.67
CA LEU A 11 6.40 -12.84 -4.24
C LEU A 11 5.23 -13.70 -4.68
N LEU A 12 4.17 -13.13 -5.27
CA LEU A 12 3.07 -13.91 -5.82
C LEU A 12 3.52 -14.79 -6.98
N LYS A 13 2.86 -15.95 -7.15
CA LYS A 13 3.14 -16.98 -8.17
C LYS A 13 3.18 -16.45 -9.61
N GLN A 14 2.48 -15.35 -9.88
CA GLN A 14 2.48 -14.73 -11.21
C GLN A 14 3.87 -14.26 -11.64
N PHE A 15 4.81 -14.13 -10.73
CA PHE A 15 6.20 -13.73 -10.98
C PHE A 15 7.20 -14.91 -10.94
N ASP A 16 6.79 -16.14 -10.64
CA ASP A 16 7.70 -17.25 -10.41
C ASP A 16 8.67 -17.50 -11.58
N GLU A 17 8.16 -17.36 -12.81
CA GLU A 17 8.95 -17.66 -14.03
C GLU A 17 10.04 -16.61 -14.30
N ASP A 18 9.83 -15.35 -13.94
CA ASP A 18 10.70 -14.23 -14.32
C ASP A 18 11.05 -13.28 -13.16
N ARG A 19 10.76 -13.65 -11.91
CA ARG A 19 11.03 -12.82 -10.73
C ARG A 19 12.46 -12.29 -10.69
N GLN A 20 13.45 -13.11 -11.02
CA GLN A 20 14.85 -12.69 -11.02
C GLN A 20 15.14 -11.61 -12.07
N GLU A 21 14.50 -11.70 -13.24
CA GLU A 21 14.62 -10.68 -14.29
C GLU A 21 13.95 -9.36 -13.86
N ILE A 22 12.76 -9.47 -13.24
CA ILE A 22 12.06 -8.31 -12.67
C ILE A 22 12.91 -7.65 -11.57
N MET A 23 13.51 -8.45 -10.68
CA MET A 23 14.40 -7.94 -9.62
C MET A 23 15.59 -7.16 -10.15
N LYS A 24 16.20 -7.58 -11.26
CA LYS A 24 17.27 -6.80 -11.89
C LYS A 24 16.77 -5.41 -12.32
N LYS A 25 15.59 -5.35 -12.95
CA LYS A 25 14.97 -4.08 -13.34
C LYS A 25 14.61 -3.21 -12.14
N VAL A 26 14.05 -3.82 -11.07
CA VAL A 26 13.77 -3.13 -9.81
C VAL A 26 15.06 -2.49 -9.25
N ASN A 27 16.15 -3.23 -9.20
CA ASN A 27 17.43 -2.71 -8.72
C ASN A 27 18.03 -1.59 -9.59
N GLU A 28 17.73 -1.57 -10.88
CA GLU A 28 18.20 -0.54 -11.81
C GLU A 28 17.31 0.71 -11.78
N GLU A 29 15.98 0.54 -11.74
CA GLU A 29 15.00 1.60 -11.99
C GLU A 29 14.36 2.16 -10.71
N LEU A 30 14.39 1.42 -9.57
CA LEU A 30 13.79 1.87 -8.31
C LEU A 30 14.84 2.21 -7.26
N ASP A 31 14.55 3.19 -6.43
CA ASP A 31 15.32 3.53 -5.23
C ASP A 31 14.74 2.82 -3.99
N LEU A 32 13.44 2.46 -4.03
CA LEU A 32 12.76 1.74 -2.97
C LEU A 32 11.55 0.98 -3.50
N LEU A 33 11.29 -0.18 -2.91
CA LEU A 33 10.12 -1.03 -3.13
C LEU A 33 9.58 -1.50 -1.78
N ILE A 34 8.24 -1.50 -1.60
CA ILE A 34 7.60 -2.13 -0.43
C ILE A 34 6.83 -3.37 -0.91
N GLU A 35 7.30 -4.53 -0.48
CA GLU A 35 6.67 -5.84 -0.72
C GLU A 35 5.64 -6.13 0.35
N ILE A 36 4.45 -6.61 -0.03
CA ILE A 36 3.29 -6.68 0.85
C ILE A 36 2.88 -8.14 1.11
N GLY A 37 2.81 -8.51 2.39
CA GLY A 37 2.18 -9.73 2.87
C GLY A 37 0.67 -9.58 3.03
N ILE A 38 -0.08 -10.66 2.78
CA ILE A 38 -1.55 -10.66 2.86
C ILE A 38 -2.11 -11.68 3.85
N ASN A 39 -1.27 -12.57 4.36
CA ASN A 39 -1.57 -13.54 5.41
C ASN A 39 -0.27 -13.92 6.12
N VAL A 40 -0.34 -14.78 7.13
CA VAL A 40 0.83 -15.20 7.92
C VAL A 40 1.93 -15.84 7.05
N GLU A 41 1.55 -16.73 6.12
CA GLU A 41 2.51 -17.44 5.27
C GLU A 41 3.25 -16.47 4.33
N SER A 42 2.51 -15.62 3.64
CA SER A 42 3.10 -14.60 2.76
C SER A 42 3.90 -13.56 3.54
N SER A 43 3.44 -13.17 4.74
CA SER A 43 4.18 -12.25 5.61
C SER A 43 5.52 -12.83 6.09
N LYS A 44 5.59 -14.13 6.38
CA LYS A 44 6.86 -14.83 6.62
C LYS A 44 7.78 -14.78 5.39
N SER A 45 7.22 -15.06 4.23
CA SER A 45 7.96 -15.01 2.97
C SER A 45 8.49 -13.60 2.68
N VAL A 46 7.70 -12.56 2.93
CA VAL A 46 8.13 -11.16 2.82
C VAL A 46 9.25 -10.86 3.79
N ALA A 47 9.09 -11.20 5.07
CA ALA A 47 10.09 -10.94 6.10
C ALA A 47 11.43 -11.64 5.80
N ASP A 48 11.39 -12.85 5.24
CA ASP A 48 12.59 -13.56 4.82
C ASP A 48 13.22 -12.95 3.56
N PHE A 49 12.41 -12.60 2.57
CA PHE A 49 12.87 -12.03 1.31
C PHE A 49 13.59 -10.70 1.50
N VAL A 50 13.06 -9.80 2.33
CA VAL A 50 13.62 -8.45 2.47
C VAL A 50 14.90 -8.37 3.28
N LYS A 51 15.29 -9.43 4.00
CA LYS A 51 16.46 -9.45 4.91
C LYS A 51 17.75 -9.03 4.20
N ASP A 52 17.97 -9.56 3.02
CA ASP A 52 19.22 -9.40 2.27
C ASP A 52 19.08 -8.36 1.13
N GLU A 53 17.92 -7.74 0.99
CA GLU A 53 17.62 -6.78 -0.08
C GLU A 53 17.86 -5.34 0.38
N GLY A 54 18.77 -4.63 -0.30
CA GLY A 54 19.17 -3.27 0.09
C GLY A 54 18.05 -2.25 0.01
N LYS A 55 17.27 -2.28 -1.09
CA LYS A 55 16.25 -1.28 -1.45
C LYS A 55 14.81 -1.76 -1.22
N ILE A 56 14.62 -3.02 -0.82
CA ILE A 56 13.30 -3.61 -0.61
C ILE A 56 13.01 -3.68 0.87
N PHE A 57 11.83 -3.24 1.22
CA PHE A 57 11.25 -3.28 2.55
C PHE A 57 9.95 -4.07 2.51
N GLY A 58 9.41 -4.45 3.66
CA GLY A 58 8.20 -5.24 3.74
C GLY A 58 7.11 -4.60 4.59
N ALA A 59 5.86 -4.98 4.29
CA ALA A 59 4.75 -4.85 5.21
C ALA A 59 4.18 -6.25 5.50
N VAL A 60 3.75 -6.47 6.74
CA VAL A 60 3.20 -7.76 7.19
C VAL A 60 1.84 -7.56 7.79
N GLY A 61 0.90 -8.44 7.43
CA GLY A 61 -0.47 -8.33 7.89
C GLY A 61 -1.37 -9.43 7.36
N ILE A 62 -2.64 -9.34 7.75
CA ILE A 62 -3.70 -10.26 7.35
C ILE A 62 -4.78 -9.46 6.64
N HIS A 63 -4.82 -9.63 5.31
CA HIS A 63 -5.77 -8.98 4.42
C HIS A 63 -7.23 -9.35 4.80
N PRO A 64 -8.22 -8.47 4.59
CA PRO A 64 -9.63 -8.76 4.90
C PRO A 64 -10.14 -10.08 4.32
N SER A 65 -9.73 -10.50 3.11
CA SER A 65 -10.12 -11.79 2.52
C SER A 65 -9.58 -13.01 3.28
N GLU A 66 -8.52 -12.85 4.05
CA GLU A 66 -7.83 -13.91 4.80
C GLU A 66 -8.22 -13.91 6.30
N SER A 67 -9.13 -13.04 6.71
CA SER A 67 -9.51 -12.84 8.11
C SER A 67 -10.42 -13.92 8.69
N LEU A 68 -11.00 -14.79 7.84
CA LEU A 68 -11.90 -15.85 8.30
C LEU A 68 -11.16 -16.88 9.15
N GLY A 69 -11.63 -17.08 10.38
CA GLY A 69 -11.06 -18.06 11.29
C GLY A 69 -9.70 -17.65 11.89
N LEU A 70 -9.39 -16.35 11.86
CA LEU A 70 -8.21 -15.75 12.47
C LEU A 70 -8.02 -16.22 13.91
N LYS A 71 -6.82 -16.67 14.23
CA LYS A 71 -6.41 -17.13 15.55
C LYS A 71 -5.52 -16.10 16.23
N GLU A 72 -5.49 -16.13 17.55
CA GLU A 72 -4.57 -15.29 18.33
C GLU A 72 -3.09 -15.57 17.98
N THR A 73 -2.74 -16.83 17.72
CA THR A 73 -1.43 -17.23 17.26
C THR A 73 -1.01 -16.60 15.93
N ASP A 74 -1.96 -16.34 15.03
CA ASP A 74 -1.68 -15.69 13.75
C ASP A 74 -1.30 -14.22 13.97
N LEU A 75 -1.95 -13.56 14.92
CA LEU A 75 -1.62 -12.18 15.32
C LEU A 75 -0.28 -12.09 16.04
N ASP A 76 0.05 -13.06 16.91
CA ASP A 76 1.35 -13.15 17.57
C ASP A 76 2.47 -13.29 16.53
N GLU A 77 2.27 -14.12 15.50
CA GLU A 77 3.24 -14.29 14.42
C GLU A 77 3.42 -12.98 13.61
N ILE A 78 2.34 -12.28 13.25
CA ILE A 78 2.44 -10.96 12.57
C ILE A 78 3.23 -9.98 13.43
N LYS A 79 2.98 -9.93 14.73
CA LYS A 79 3.68 -9.06 15.67
C LYS A 79 5.17 -9.41 15.76
N GLU A 80 5.53 -10.69 15.80
CA GLU A 80 6.93 -11.15 15.78
C GLU A 80 7.64 -10.70 14.49
N LEU A 81 7.00 -10.93 13.33
CA LEU A 81 7.53 -10.52 12.03
C LEU A 81 7.72 -9.00 11.93
N ALA A 82 6.81 -8.22 12.50
CA ALA A 82 6.89 -6.76 12.56
C ALA A 82 8.13 -6.24 13.35
N GLY A 83 8.74 -7.07 14.18
CA GLY A 83 10.01 -6.78 14.85
C GLY A 83 11.24 -6.78 13.92
N ASN A 84 11.13 -7.26 12.69
CA ASN A 84 12.22 -7.21 11.72
C ASN A 84 12.46 -5.77 11.27
N PRO A 85 13.70 -5.22 11.32
CA PRO A 85 13.98 -3.83 10.97
C PRO A 85 13.69 -3.47 9.49
N LYS A 86 13.53 -4.48 8.63
CA LYS A 86 13.14 -4.31 7.23
C LYS A 86 11.61 -4.28 7.03
N ILE A 87 10.82 -4.58 8.07
CA ILE A 87 9.38 -4.42 8.06
C ILE A 87 9.06 -2.99 8.50
N VAL A 88 8.39 -2.24 7.62
CA VAL A 88 8.17 -0.80 7.77
C VAL A 88 6.70 -0.43 7.96
N ALA A 89 5.79 -1.39 7.87
CA ALA A 89 4.36 -1.17 8.09
C ALA A 89 3.64 -2.46 8.55
N ILE A 90 2.50 -2.30 9.22
CA ILE A 90 1.49 -3.34 9.36
C ILE A 90 0.54 -3.22 8.16
N GLY A 91 0.41 -4.28 7.41
CA GLY A 91 -0.39 -4.31 6.19
C GLY A 91 -0.06 -5.51 5.31
N GLU A 92 -0.98 -5.85 4.49
CA GLU A 92 -2.20 -5.16 4.09
C GLU A 92 -3.36 -5.54 5.03
N ILE A 93 -4.04 -4.55 5.63
CA ILE A 93 -5.17 -4.78 6.55
C ILE A 93 -6.34 -3.85 6.21
N GLY A 94 -7.56 -4.19 6.60
CA GLY A 94 -8.68 -3.28 6.33
C GLY A 94 -10.01 -3.97 6.18
N LEU A 95 -10.84 -3.46 5.25
CA LEU A 95 -12.18 -3.96 4.95
C LEU A 95 -12.36 -4.13 3.44
N ASP A 96 -12.83 -5.31 3.03
CA ASP A 96 -13.21 -5.63 1.65
C ASP A 96 -14.62 -6.24 1.63
N PHE A 97 -15.60 -5.46 1.19
CA PHE A 97 -17.00 -5.90 1.11
C PHE A 97 -17.42 -6.32 -0.30
N TYR A 98 -16.49 -6.34 -1.23
CA TYR A 98 -16.72 -6.86 -2.57
C TYR A 98 -16.91 -8.38 -2.58
N TRP A 99 -16.16 -9.09 -1.72
CA TRP A 99 -16.29 -10.53 -1.55
C TRP A 99 -17.26 -10.85 -0.42
N GLU A 100 -18.04 -11.92 -0.56
CA GLU A 100 -18.94 -12.42 0.48
C GLU A 100 -18.16 -13.08 1.64
N THR A 101 -17.31 -12.29 2.30
CA THR A 101 -16.57 -12.71 3.50
C THR A 101 -17.28 -12.22 4.75
N ASN A 102 -17.02 -12.87 5.89
CA ASN A 102 -17.61 -12.48 7.18
C ASN A 102 -17.09 -11.10 7.61
N LYS A 103 -17.94 -10.08 7.49
CA LYS A 103 -17.60 -8.71 7.88
C LYS A 103 -17.15 -8.59 9.34
N GLN A 104 -17.71 -9.40 10.26
CA GLN A 104 -17.33 -9.35 11.67
C GLN A 104 -15.88 -9.81 11.89
N ASP A 105 -15.41 -10.80 11.14
CA ASP A 105 -14.03 -11.27 11.24
C ASP A 105 -13.07 -10.24 10.63
N GLN A 106 -13.46 -9.54 9.57
CA GLN A 106 -12.68 -8.42 9.02
C GLN A 106 -12.52 -7.29 10.06
N TYR A 107 -13.60 -6.89 10.74
CA TYR A 107 -13.52 -5.88 11.80
C TYR A 107 -12.64 -6.31 12.97
N LYS A 108 -12.74 -7.56 13.42
CA LYS A 108 -11.88 -8.11 14.50
C LYS A 108 -10.41 -8.12 14.09
N SER A 109 -10.14 -8.56 12.86
CA SER A 109 -8.79 -8.57 12.29
C SER A 109 -8.21 -7.17 12.21
N LEU A 110 -8.98 -6.21 11.68
CA LEU A 110 -8.58 -4.81 11.59
C LEU A 110 -8.30 -4.22 12.98
N ASP A 111 -9.20 -4.43 13.94
CA ASP A 111 -9.06 -3.93 15.32
C ASP A 111 -7.77 -4.40 15.97
N ALA A 112 -7.52 -5.71 15.93
CA ALA A 112 -6.33 -6.32 16.53
C ALA A 112 -5.02 -5.88 15.85
N GLN A 113 -5.01 -5.76 14.53
CA GLN A 113 -3.81 -5.36 13.80
C GLN A 113 -3.51 -3.87 13.91
N LEU A 114 -4.50 -3.01 14.16
CA LEU A 114 -4.28 -1.61 14.55
C LEU A 114 -3.59 -1.51 15.91
N ASP A 115 -3.95 -2.36 16.87
CA ASP A 115 -3.28 -2.41 18.18
C ASP A 115 -1.81 -2.88 18.02
N ILE A 116 -1.54 -3.86 17.16
CA ILE A 116 -0.16 -4.27 16.82
C ILE A 116 0.61 -3.10 16.19
N ALA A 117 0.02 -2.38 15.25
CA ALA A 117 0.68 -1.23 14.60
C ALA A 117 1.04 -0.14 15.62
N GLU A 118 0.15 0.18 16.56
CA GLU A 118 0.42 1.14 17.63
C GLU A 118 1.54 0.65 18.55
N GLU A 119 1.48 -0.60 18.99
CA GLU A 119 2.49 -1.19 19.89
C GLU A 119 3.88 -1.24 19.26
N MET A 120 3.95 -1.59 17.96
CA MET A 120 5.21 -1.68 17.20
C MET A 120 5.71 -0.32 16.71
N GLY A 121 4.91 0.74 16.84
CA GLY A 121 5.22 2.08 16.34
C GLY A 121 5.35 2.10 14.81
N LEU A 122 4.54 1.32 14.10
CA LEU A 122 4.54 1.21 12.65
C LEU A 122 3.30 1.89 12.03
N PRO A 123 3.44 2.46 10.82
CA PRO A 123 2.29 2.91 10.04
C PRO A 123 1.49 1.72 9.48
N VAL A 124 0.31 2.01 8.94
CA VAL A 124 -0.59 1.01 8.39
C VAL A 124 -0.75 1.17 6.88
N VAL A 125 -0.74 0.05 6.15
CA VAL A 125 -1.20 -0.03 4.75
C VAL A 125 -2.63 -0.57 4.75
N PHE A 126 -3.59 0.33 4.44
CA PHE A 126 -5.01 0.01 4.47
C PHE A 126 -5.52 -0.45 3.11
N HIS A 127 -6.15 -1.61 3.08
CA HIS A 127 -7.03 -2.07 2.01
C HIS A 127 -8.47 -1.70 2.30
N ILE A 128 -9.11 -0.92 1.42
CA ILE A 128 -10.52 -0.55 1.56
C ILE A 128 -11.22 -0.71 0.22
N ARG A 129 -12.11 -1.68 0.13
CA ARG A 129 -12.87 -1.94 -1.09
C ARG A 129 -14.36 -2.11 -0.78
N ASP A 130 -15.19 -1.29 -1.44
CA ASP A 130 -16.66 -1.25 -1.23
C ASP A 130 -17.06 -1.09 0.26
N ALA A 131 -16.19 -0.45 1.07
CA ALA A 131 -16.31 -0.32 2.53
C ALA A 131 -15.77 1.03 3.06
N TYR A 132 -15.71 2.07 2.23
CA TYR A 132 -15.07 3.34 2.62
C TYR A 132 -15.76 4.02 3.80
N GLU A 133 -17.09 4.07 3.80
CA GLU A 133 -17.84 4.72 4.90
C GLU A 133 -17.69 3.93 6.21
N GLU A 134 -17.77 2.62 6.11
CA GLU A 134 -17.61 1.72 7.26
C GLU A 134 -16.18 1.80 7.84
N ALA A 135 -15.17 1.80 6.98
CA ALA A 135 -13.78 1.94 7.40
C ALA A 135 -13.53 3.30 8.06
N TYR A 136 -14.04 4.39 7.46
CA TYR A 136 -13.93 5.73 8.06
C TYR A 136 -14.56 5.80 9.45
N ASN A 137 -15.80 5.33 9.60
CA ASN A 137 -16.51 5.34 10.87
C ASN A 137 -15.81 4.48 11.93
N PHE A 138 -15.27 3.33 11.52
CA PHE A 138 -14.51 2.47 12.40
C PHE A 138 -13.22 3.15 12.88
N LEU A 139 -12.42 3.70 11.96
CA LEU A 139 -11.16 4.37 12.27
C LEU A 139 -11.36 5.64 13.09
N GLN A 140 -12.43 6.39 12.84
CA GLN A 140 -12.78 7.56 13.64
C GLN A 140 -13.10 7.19 15.10
N LYS A 141 -13.78 6.05 15.31
CA LYS A 141 -14.16 5.56 16.64
C LYS A 141 -13.01 4.89 17.38
N LYS A 142 -12.26 4.02 16.70
CA LYS A 142 -11.12 3.28 17.27
C LYS A 142 -9.92 4.20 17.51
N GLY A 143 -9.70 5.16 16.65
CA GLY A 143 -8.45 5.91 16.53
C GLY A 143 -7.46 5.23 15.59
N LEU A 144 -6.52 6.01 15.11
CA LEU A 144 -5.41 5.54 14.28
C LEU A 144 -4.14 5.44 15.12
N PRO A 145 -3.25 4.48 14.83
CA PRO A 145 -1.90 4.47 15.37
C PRO A 145 -1.20 5.82 15.18
N ALA A 146 -0.30 6.17 16.09
CA ALA A 146 0.40 7.46 16.07
C ALA A 146 1.09 7.72 14.71
N ARG A 147 1.61 6.67 14.07
CA ARG A 147 2.28 6.71 12.75
C ARG A 147 1.30 6.85 11.57
N LYS A 148 -0.02 6.78 11.83
CA LYS A 148 -1.06 6.88 10.78
C LYS A 148 -0.92 5.75 9.72
N GLY A 149 -1.01 6.08 8.44
CA GLY A 149 -0.90 5.08 7.38
C GLY A 149 -1.22 5.65 6.00
N VAL A 150 -1.41 4.74 5.08
CA VAL A 150 -1.84 5.01 3.69
C VAL A 150 -3.06 4.17 3.36
N VAL A 151 -4.06 4.77 2.72
CA VAL A 151 -5.10 4.02 2.00
C VAL A 151 -4.53 3.68 0.64
N HIS A 152 -4.11 2.43 0.45
CA HIS A 152 -3.54 1.98 -0.82
C HIS A 152 -4.64 1.84 -1.89
N CYS A 153 -4.26 1.91 -3.16
CA CYS A 153 -5.14 1.75 -4.32
C CYS A 153 -6.47 2.54 -4.17
N PHE A 154 -6.35 3.81 -3.73
CA PHE A 154 -7.55 4.62 -3.47
C PHE A 154 -8.40 4.75 -4.73
N SER A 155 -9.68 4.38 -4.63
CA SER A 155 -10.57 4.26 -5.80
C SER A 155 -11.93 4.91 -5.64
N SER A 156 -12.14 5.78 -4.63
CA SER A 156 -13.40 6.48 -4.39
C SER A 156 -13.38 7.91 -4.95
N ASP A 157 -14.23 8.78 -4.41
CA ASP A 157 -14.37 10.18 -4.81
C ASP A 157 -13.63 11.15 -3.87
N TRP A 158 -13.67 12.44 -4.23
CA TRP A 158 -13.02 13.47 -3.46
C TRP A 158 -13.58 13.63 -2.04
N GLU A 159 -14.91 13.55 -1.87
CA GLU A 159 -15.51 13.68 -0.54
C GLU A 159 -15.02 12.56 0.40
N THR A 160 -14.92 11.36 -0.12
CA THR A 160 -14.33 10.22 0.59
C THR A 160 -12.84 10.43 0.87
N ALA A 161 -12.08 10.85 -0.15
CA ALA A 161 -10.65 11.13 -0.01
C ALA A 161 -10.37 12.14 1.09
N GLN A 162 -11.15 13.22 1.16
CA GLN A 162 -11.01 14.26 2.16
C GLN A 162 -11.18 13.72 3.58
N LYS A 163 -12.14 12.83 3.82
CA LYS A 163 -12.34 12.18 5.13
C LYS A 163 -11.07 11.46 5.61
N PHE A 164 -10.39 10.72 4.74
CA PHE A 164 -9.17 9.99 5.10
C PHE A 164 -7.95 10.92 5.23
N LEU A 165 -7.86 11.96 4.41
CA LEU A 165 -6.85 13.01 4.54
C LEU A 165 -6.99 13.77 5.87
N ASP A 166 -8.22 14.06 6.31
CA ASP A 166 -8.50 14.73 7.60
C ASP A 166 -8.12 13.85 8.80
N LEU A 167 -8.15 12.52 8.66
CA LEU A 167 -7.59 11.58 9.64
C LEU A 167 -6.05 11.57 9.64
N GLY A 168 -5.40 12.27 8.70
CA GLY A 168 -3.94 12.35 8.57
C GLY A 168 -3.32 11.25 7.72
N LEU A 169 -4.12 10.49 6.98
CA LEU A 169 -3.64 9.40 6.11
C LEU A 169 -3.06 9.92 4.80
N TYR A 170 -2.23 9.10 4.18
CA TYR A 170 -1.81 9.23 2.80
C TYR A 170 -2.77 8.49 1.87
N LEU A 171 -2.76 8.84 0.58
CA LEU A 171 -3.48 8.12 -0.46
C LEU A 171 -2.50 7.51 -1.46
N GLY A 172 -2.62 6.20 -1.67
CA GLY A 172 -1.91 5.45 -2.68
C GLY A 172 -2.63 5.55 -4.03
N PHE A 173 -1.89 5.82 -5.10
CA PHE A 173 -2.41 5.87 -6.46
C PHE A 173 -1.60 4.99 -7.38
N ASP A 174 -2.30 4.22 -8.19
CA ASP A 174 -1.77 3.16 -9.05
C ASP A 174 -2.27 3.26 -10.50
N GLY A 175 -2.12 2.20 -11.28
CA GLY A 175 -2.44 2.15 -12.71
C GLY A 175 -3.79 2.73 -13.13
N PRO A 176 -4.90 2.53 -12.42
CA PRO A 176 -6.23 3.11 -12.66
C PRO A 176 -6.28 4.60 -12.95
N ILE A 177 -5.39 5.44 -12.42
CA ILE A 177 -5.37 6.89 -12.75
C ILE A 177 -5.05 7.15 -14.22
N THR A 178 -4.38 6.18 -14.89
CA THR A 178 -4.03 6.27 -16.31
C THR A 178 -5.18 5.87 -17.24
N TYR A 179 -6.27 5.26 -16.70
CA TYR A 179 -7.34 4.75 -17.53
C TYR A 179 -8.20 5.88 -18.12
N PRO A 180 -8.52 5.84 -19.44
CA PRO A 180 -9.16 6.97 -20.11
C PRO A 180 -10.47 7.44 -19.47
N LYS A 181 -11.27 6.51 -18.93
CA LYS A 181 -12.60 6.81 -18.38
C LYS A 181 -12.60 7.17 -16.88
N ASN A 182 -11.42 7.17 -16.21
CA ASN A 182 -11.35 7.37 -14.75
C ASN A 182 -11.11 8.82 -14.35
N ASN A 183 -11.95 9.74 -14.88
CA ASN A 183 -11.85 11.17 -14.58
C ASN A 183 -12.07 11.47 -13.09
N LYS A 184 -12.96 10.71 -12.44
CA LYS A 184 -13.26 10.89 -11.02
C LYS A 184 -12.01 10.70 -10.15
N LEU A 185 -11.22 9.65 -10.42
CA LEU A 185 -10.00 9.40 -9.67
C LEU A 185 -8.91 10.44 -9.98
N ARG A 186 -8.84 10.94 -11.23
CA ARG A 186 -7.92 12.04 -11.58
C ARG A 186 -8.27 13.35 -10.86
N GLU A 187 -9.54 13.64 -10.65
CA GLU A 187 -9.98 14.77 -9.81
C GLU A 187 -9.50 14.62 -8.37
N VAL A 188 -9.55 13.40 -7.82
CA VAL A 188 -9.01 13.12 -6.48
C VAL A 188 -7.51 13.38 -6.44
N VAL A 189 -6.75 12.88 -7.42
CA VAL A 189 -5.31 13.16 -7.51
C VAL A 189 -5.06 14.67 -7.60
N GLU A 190 -5.79 15.40 -8.44
CA GLU A 190 -5.67 16.85 -8.62
C GLU A 190 -5.82 17.60 -7.29
N LYS A 191 -6.82 17.24 -6.49
CA LYS A 191 -7.15 17.91 -5.23
C LYS A 191 -6.30 17.45 -4.03
N THR A 192 -5.79 16.23 -4.04
CA THR A 192 -4.97 15.69 -2.94
C THR A 192 -3.67 16.49 -2.80
N PRO A 193 -3.29 16.98 -1.60
CA PRO A 193 -2.00 17.62 -1.38
C PRO A 193 -0.83 16.71 -1.80
N LEU A 194 0.19 17.26 -2.45
CA LEU A 194 1.36 16.50 -2.91
C LEU A 194 2.04 15.73 -1.77
N GLU A 195 2.04 16.31 -0.57
CA GLU A 195 2.61 15.75 0.66
C GLU A 195 1.82 14.57 1.21
N ARG A 196 0.72 14.18 0.55
CA ARG A 196 -0.16 13.08 0.93
C ARG A 196 -0.34 12.04 -0.17
N ILE A 197 0.39 12.17 -1.28
CA ILE A 197 0.36 11.24 -2.41
C ILE A 197 1.50 10.23 -2.29
N LEU A 198 1.17 8.96 -2.49
CA LEU A 198 2.14 7.87 -2.66
C LEU A 198 1.85 7.14 -3.98
N PRO A 199 2.78 7.18 -4.95
CA PRO A 199 2.68 6.37 -6.16
C PRO A 199 3.01 4.91 -5.87
N GLU A 200 2.23 4.00 -6.46
CA GLU A 200 2.39 2.55 -6.30
C GLU A 200 1.97 1.79 -7.56
N THR A 201 2.19 0.48 -7.59
CA THR A 201 1.75 -0.35 -8.71
C THR A 201 0.62 -1.30 -8.38
N ASP A 202 0.56 -1.82 -7.18
CA ASP A 202 -0.24 -2.99 -6.80
C ASP A 202 0.04 -4.21 -7.72
N SER A 203 1.28 -4.29 -8.24
CA SER A 203 1.65 -5.36 -9.16
C SER A 203 1.61 -6.74 -8.47
N PRO A 204 1.08 -7.77 -9.15
CA PRO A 204 0.82 -7.95 -10.59
C PRO A 204 -0.52 -7.42 -11.11
N PHE A 205 -1.30 -6.74 -10.28
CA PHE A 205 -2.65 -6.26 -10.61
C PHE A 205 -2.61 -4.87 -11.27
N LEU A 206 -3.74 -4.42 -11.79
CA LEU A 206 -4.03 -3.05 -12.18
C LEU A 206 -2.99 -2.34 -13.08
N PRO A 207 -2.48 -3.00 -14.16
CA PRO A 207 -1.43 -2.40 -14.98
C PRO A 207 -1.85 -1.05 -15.58
N PRO A 208 -0.94 -0.05 -15.60
CA PRO A 208 -1.21 1.24 -16.22
C PRO A 208 -1.32 1.13 -17.75
N VAL A 209 -1.89 2.16 -18.38
CA VAL A 209 -1.76 2.34 -19.83
C VAL A 209 -0.28 2.63 -20.12
N PRO A 210 0.35 2.01 -21.16
CA PRO A 210 -0.30 1.23 -22.23
C PRO A 210 -0.42 -0.29 -21.97
N TYR A 211 -0.17 -0.76 -20.77
CA TYR A 211 -0.06 -2.20 -20.46
C TYR A 211 -1.37 -2.84 -19.98
N ARG A 212 -2.52 -2.15 -20.07
CA ARG A 212 -3.82 -2.75 -19.70
C ARG A 212 -4.02 -4.12 -20.37
N GLY A 213 -4.50 -5.09 -19.54
CA GLY A 213 -4.73 -6.47 -19.99
C GLY A 213 -3.48 -7.36 -19.97
N LYS A 214 -2.32 -6.82 -19.55
CA LYS A 214 -1.10 -7.58 -19.28
C LYS A 214 -0.88 -7.67 -17.76
N ARG A 215 0.05 -8.52 -17.33
CA ARG A 215 0.52 -8.53 -15.93
C ARG A 215 1.25 -7.21 -15.64
N ASN A 216 0.93 -6.59 -14.50
CA ASN A 216 1.64 -5.41 -14.02
C ASN A 216 3.06 -5.77 -13.54
N ASN A 217 3.89 -4.75 -13.33
CA ASN A 217 5.29 -4.87 -12.97
C ASN A 217 5.68 -3.67 -12.09
N PRO A 218 6.48 -3.84 -11.02
CA PRO A 218 6.87 -2.74 -10.14
C PRO A 218 7.52 -1.56 -10.88
N THR A 219 8.30 -1.80 -11.95
CA THR A 219 8.90 -0.71 -12.73
C THR A 219 7.90 0.09 -13.56
N TYR A 220 6.64 -0.37 -13.67
CA TYR A 220 5.58 0.39 -14.33
C TYR A 220 5.05 1.53 -13.46
N VAL A 221 5.49 1.66 -12.21
CA VAL A 221 5.20 2.82 -11.36
C VAL A 221 5.57 4.14 -12.06
N LYS A 222 6.56 4.14 -12.97
CA LYS A 222 6.91 5.32 -13.76
C LYS A 222 5.73 5.94 -14.51
N TYR A 223 4.80 5.13 -15.03
CA TYR A 223 3.60 5.63 -15.72
C TYR A 223 2.60 6.27 -14.75
N VAL A 224 2.60 5.83 -13.50
CA VAL A 224 1.83 6.47 -12.42
C VAL A 224 2.43 7.83 -12.10
N TYR A 225 3.75 7.93 -11.94
CA TYR A 225 4.44 9.21 -11.74
C TYR A 225 4.19 10.18 -12.89
N GLU A 226 4.35 9.74 -14.14
CA GLU A 226 4.07 10.55 -15.34
C GLU A 226 2.64 11.09 -15.32
N LYS A 227 1.66 10.26 -14.96
CA LYS A 227 0.26 10.68 -14.89
C LYS A 227 -0.01 11.63 -13.73
N ILE A 228 0.54 11.41 -12.54
CA ILE A 228 0.40 12.33 -11.41
C ILE A 228 1.05 13.68 -11.75
N SER A 229 2.26 13.67 -12.34
CA SER A 229 2.96 14.89 -12.78
C SER A 229 2.13 15.69 -13.79
N GLU A 230 1.55 15.02 -14.80
CA GLU A 230 0.64 15.63 -15.77
C GLU A 230 -0.55 16.31 -15.08
N ILE A 231 -1.23 15.59 -14.15
CA ILE A 231 -2.40 16.12 -13.43
C ILE A 231 -2.04 17.30 -12.53
N LYS A 232 -0.89 17.22 -11.85
CA LYS A 232 -0.41 18.25 -10.91
C LYS A 232 0.29 19.43 -11.58
N GLY A 233 0.62 19.35 -12.87
CA GLY A 233 1.34 20.37 -13.58
C GLY A 233 2.77 20.60 -13.08
N ILE A 234 3.43 19.54 -12.61
CA ILE A 234 4.83 19.55 -12.13
C ILE A 234 5.66 18.55 -12.95
N ASP A 235 6.98 18.70 -12.94
CA ASP A 235 7.86 17.71 -13.56
C ASP A 235 8.02 16.44 -12.70
N VAL A 236 8.40 15.32 -13.34
CA VAL A 236 8.54 14.00 -12.70
C VAL A 236 9.64 14.01 -11.64
N GLU A 237 10.74 14.76 -11.85
CA GLU A 237 11.84 14.81 -10.87
C GLU A 237 11.40 15.50 -9.58
N THR A 238 10.65 16.60 -9.68
CA THR A 238 10.03 17.25 -8.52
C THR A 238 9.09 16.28 -7.77
N LEU A 239 8.27 15.50 -8.49
CA LEU A 239 7.38 14.51 -7.85
C LEU A 239 8.18 13.40 -7.15
N LYS A 240 9.29 12.93 -7.73
CA LYS A 240 10.16 11.94 -7.09
C LYS A 240 10.73 12.45 -5.75
N GLU A 241 11.18 13.69 -5.70
CA GLU A 241 11.69 14.30 -4.46
C GLU A 241 10.61 14.38 -3.39
N ILE A 242 9.40 14.83 -3.77
CA ILE A 242 8.25 14.90 -2.85
C ILE A 242 7.87 13.50 -2.37
N THR A 243 7.77 12.52 -3.27
CA THR A 243 7.46 11.13 -2.91
C THR A 243 8.49 10.56 -1.93
N LYS A 244 9.78 10.78 -2.18
CA LYS A 244 10.84 10.35 -1.26
C LYS A 244 10.63 10.93 0.13
N SER A 245 10.35 12.23 0.23
CA SER A 245 10.06 12.89 1.51
C SER A 245 8.81 12.30 2.19
N ASN A 246 7.75 12.00 1.43
CA ASN A 246 6.53 11.37 1.95
C ASN A 246 6.81 9.97 2.50
N VAL A 247 7.54 9.16 1.75
CA VAL A 247 7.95 7.80 2.14
C VAL A 247 8.83 7.83 3.38
N GLU A 248 9.83 8.72 3.44
CA GLU A 248 10.67 8.90 4.62
C GLU A 248 9.84 9.27 5.86
N LYS A 249 8.91 10.22 5.73
CA LYS A 249 8.04 10.64 6.84
C LYS A 249 7.11 9.52 7.31
N LEU A 250 6.50 8.79 6.39
CA LEU A 250 5.53 7.75 6.75
C LEU A 250 6.22 6.50 7.28
N PHE A 251 7.18 5.95 6.56
CA PHE A 251 7.69 4.61 6.83
C PHE A 251 8.99 4.58 7.67
N PHE A 252 9.82 5.63 7.63
CA PHE A 252 11.17 5.57 8.20
C PHE A 252 11.41 6.53 9.37
N ASN A 253 10.78 7.70 9.42
CA ASN A 253 10.96 8.61 10.54
C ASN A 253 10.23 8.08 11.77
N LYS A 254 10.98 7.39 12.61
CA LYS A 254 10.56 7.08 13.98
C LYS A 254 10.68 8.37 14.77
N GLY A 255 9.54 9.10 14.93
CA GLY A 255 9.44 10.36 15.66
C GLY A 255 10.13 10.35 17.01
#